data_5d8442fc1c425425bfd71719a5900bf7
#
_entry.id   5d8442fc1c425425bfd71719a5900bf7
#
_cell.length_a   1.000
_cell.length_b   1.000
_cell.length_c   1.000
_cell.angle_alpha   90.00
_cell.angle_beta   90.00
_cell.angle_gamma   90.00
#
_symmetry.space_group_name_H-M   'P 1'
#
loop_
_entity.id
_entity.type
_entity.pdbx_description
1 polymer ?
#
loop_
_entity_poly.entity_id
_entity_poly.type
_entity_poly.pdbx_seq_one_letter_code
_entity_poly.pdbx_strand_id
1 'polypeptide(L)'
;VTDGALLYKKDEISKLSDKELARIRREELGFVFQEFYLMDSLDVFENIMLPFYISKTVDDSKKERARVLMDKFGIRTLEKKIPAELSGGERQRVAICRALINDPEIIFADEPTGNLDSKSGKIVIDALKDINEHMGKTIIMVTHDPQMASYCSRLILLKDGVILEDLEKNRNQESFYQEILGKMKEL
;
A
#
# COMPACT_ATOMS: atom_id res chain seq x y z
N VAL A 1 1.34 15.35 -16.89
CA VAL A 1 0.02 15.98 -16.75
C VAL A 1 -0.21 16.81 -17.99
N THR A 2 -1.31 16.54 -18.71
CA THR A 2 -1.60 17.25 -19.99
C THR A 2 -2.16 18.65 -19.70
N ASP A 3 -2.86 18.81 -18.58
CA ASP A 3 -3.38 20.08 -18.07
C ASP A 3 -3.58 19.97 -16.55
N GLY A 4 -3.58 21.12 -15.83
CA GLY A 4 -3.68 21.16 -14.37
C GLY A 4 -2.33 21.06 -13.66
N ALA A 5 -2.37 21.02 -12.32
CA ALA A 5 -1.19 20.91 -11.46
C ALA A 5 -1.36 19.77 -10.44
N LEU A 6 -0.32 18.96 -10.29
CA LEU A 6 -0.24 17.97 -9.22
C LEU A 6 0.70 18.49 -8.13
N LEU A 7 0.15 18.69 -6.94
CA LEU A 7 0.88 19.18 -5.79
C LEU A 7 1.13 18.04 -4.80
N TYR A 8 2.37 17.91 -4.34
CA TYR A 8 2.74 17.09 -3.21
C TYR A 8 3.30 17.98 -2.12
N LYS A 9 2.67 18.01 -0.94
CA LYS A 9 2.93 19.03 0.08
C LYS A 9 2.73 20.43 -0.52
N LYS A 10 3.81 21.18 -0.74
CA LYS A 10 3.77 22.52 -1.34
C LYS A 10 4.42 22.59 -2.72
N ASP A 11 4.99 21.46 -3.16
CA ASP A 11 5.76 21.39 -4.40
C ASP A 11 4.90 20.88 -5.54
N GLU A 12 4.98 21.54 -6.68
CA GLU A 12 4.35 21.06 -7.91
C GLU A 12 5.23 19.98 -8.54
N ILE A 13 4.73 18.75 -8.55
CA ILE A 13 5.48 17.56 -8.97
C ILE A 13 6.03 17.68 -10.39
N SER A 14 5.28 18.33 -11.29
CA SER A 14 5.69 18.54 -12.68
C SER A 14 6.93 19.43 -12.85
N LYS A 15 7.29 20.20 -11.82
CA LYS A 15 8.44 21.10 -11.80
C LYS A 15 9.69 20.52 -11.13
N LEU A 16 9.54 19.35 -10.50
CA LEU A 16 10.64 18.68 -9.82
C LEU A 16 11.56 17.97 -10.83
N SER A 17 12.83 17.95 -10.52
CA SER A 17 13.81 17.16 -11.28
C SER A 17 13.60 15.65 -11.05
N ASP A 18 14.06 14.82 -11.99
CA ASP A 18 14.02 13.36 -11.87
C ASP A 18 14.70 12.85 -10.59
N LYS A 19 15.74 13.55 -10.12
CA LYS A 19 16.45 13.21 -8.88
C LYS A 19 15.57 13.46 -7.65
N GLU A 20 14.85 14.57 -7.62
CA GLU A 20 13.91 14.90 -6.54
C GLU A 20 12.72 13.96 -6.53
N LEU A 21 12.15 13.67 -7.70
CA LEU A 21 11.07 12.68 -7.85
C LEU A 21 11.51 11.28 -7.40
N ALA A 22 12.74 10.88 -7.73
CA ALA A 22 13.28 9.60 -7.29
C ALA A 22 13.49 9.55 -5.76
N ARG A 23 13.92 10.69 -5.15
CA ARG A 23 14.03 10.83 -3.70
C ARG A 23 12.67 10.70 -3.03
N ILE A 24 11.67 11.44 -3.48
CA ILE A 24 10.30 11.40 -2.93
C ILE A 24 9.74 9.98 -3.02
N ARG A 25 9.84 9.33 -4.18
CA ARG A 25 9.37 7.94 -4.36
C ARG A 25 10.04 6.96 -3.40
N ARG A 26 11.33 7.13 -3.14
CA ARG A 26 12.11 6.24 -2.27
C ARG A 26 11.85 6.49 -0.79
N GLU A 27 11.75 7.75 -0.38
CA GLU A 27 11.81 8.14 1.03
C GLU A 27 10.45 8.48 1.64
N GLU A 28 9.51 8.97 0.82
CA GLU A 28 8.26 9.55 1.31
C GLU A 28 7.01 8.79 0.86
N LEU A 29 7.14 7.87 -0.12
CA LEU A 29 6.03 7.08 -0.65
C LEU A 29 6.26 5.59 -0.42
N GLY A 30 5.21 4.88 -0.02
CA GLY A 30 5.15 3.43 0.03
C GLY A 30 4.37 2.87 -1.16
N PHE A 31 4.74 1.69 -1.64
CA PHE A 31 4.02 1.03 -2.73
C PHE A 31 3.74 -0.43 -2.37
N VAL A 32 2.49 -0.83 -2.50
CA VAL A 32 1.99 -2.20 -2.34
C VAL A 32 1.29 -2.59 -3.62
N PHE A 33 1.77 -3.62 -4.30
CA PHE A 33 1.27 -4.07 -5.60
C PHE A 33 0.58 -5.43 -5.49
N GLN A 34 -0.28 -5.74 -6.44
CA GLN A 34 -0.94 -7.03 -6.58
C GLN A 34 0.07 -8.18 -6.74
N GLU A 35 1.13 -7.98 -7.51
CA GLU A 35 2.18 -8.98 -7.80
C GLU A 35 3.31 -9.02 -6.76
N PHE A 36 3.14 -8.33 -5.62
CA PHE A 36 4.11 -8.24 -4.51
C PHE A 36 5.46 -7.63 -4.89
N TYR A 37 6.01 -7.91 -6.05
CA TYR A 37 7.34 -7.52 -6.56
C TYR A 37 8.45 -7.73 -5.52
N LEU A 38 8.49 -8.91 -4.92
CA LEU A 38 9.59 -9.33 -4.07
C LEU A 38 10.75 -9.83 -4.96
N MET A 39 11.97 -9.64 -4.49
CA MET A 39 13.17 -10.16 -5.13
C MET A 39 13.35 -11.62 -4.71
N ASP A 40 13.24 -12.55 -5.64
CA ASP A 40 13.29 -14.01 -5.38
C ASP A 40 14.63 -14.48 -4.79
N SER A 41 15.71 -13.76 -5.08
CA SER A 41 17.06 -14.05 -4.58
C SER A 41 17.34 -13.54 -3.17
N LEU A 42 16.42 -12.79 -2.58
CA LEU A 42 16.55 -12.20 -1.25
C LEU A 42 15.59 -12.89 -0.26
N ASP A 43 16.04 -13.02 0.98
CA ASP A 43 15.15 -13.48 2.05
C ASP A 43 14.11 -12.39 2.43
N VAL A 44 13.18 -12.72 3.32
CA VAL A 44 12.12 -11.80 3.79
C VAL A 44 12.73 -10.54 4.40
N PHE A 45 13.73 -10.68 5.25
CA PHE A 45 14.37 -9.54 5.90
C PHE A 45 15.07 -8.64 4.89
N GLU A 46 15.79 -9.22 3.95
CA GLU A 46 16.50 -8.49 2.89
C GLU A 46 15.53 -7.77 1.95
N ASN A 47 14.39 -8.40 1.60
CA ASN A 47 13.33 -7.74 0.83
C ASN A 47 12.77 -6.51 1.54
N ILE A 48 12.54 -6.60 2.86
CA ILE A 48 12.05 -5.46 3.66
C ILE A 48 13.12 -4.36 3.74
N MET A 49 14.40 -4.74 3.89
CA MET A 49 15.53 -3.81 4.00
C MET A 49 15.97 -3.21 2.66
N LEU A 50 15.45 -3.69 1.54
CA LEU A 50 15.89 -3.30 0.19
C LEU A 50 15.97 -1.78 -0.05
N PRO A 51 15.01 -0.94 0.40
CA PRO A 51 15.11 0.52 0.26
C PRO A 51 16.37 1.11 0.92
N PHE A 52 16.79 0.56 2.06
CA PHE A 52 17.99 1.01 2.75
C PHE A 52 19.29 0.49 2.11
N TYR A 53 19.26 -0.69 1.52
CA TYR A 53 20.42 -1.18 0.74
C TYR A 53 20.65 -0.31 -0.51
N ILE A 54 19.57 0.04 -1.22
CA ILE A 54 19.65 0.92 -2.41
C ILE A 54 20.17 2.31 -2.03
N SER A 55 19.72 2.87 -0.92
CA SER A 55 20.15 4.20 -0.45
C SER A 55 21.50 4.18 0.28
N LYS A 56 22.08 2.99 0.52
CA LYS A 56 23.31 2.78 1.28
C LYS A 56 23.27 3.40 2.69
N THR A 57 22.13 3.33 3.34
CA THR A 57 21.90 3.95 4.66
C THR A 57 21.62 2.92 5.75
N VAL A 58 22.03 1.67 5.59
CA VAL A 58 21.80 0.59 6.56
C VAL A 58 22.56 0.86 7.86
N ASP A 59 21.83 0.75 8.96
CA ASP A 59 22.34 0.77 10.33
C ASP A 59 21.53 -0.16 11.24
N ASP A 60 21.93 -0.32 12.50
CA ASP A 60 21.28 -1.25 13.42
C ASP A 60 19.86 -0.77 13.83
N SER A 61 19.60 0.53 13.85
CA SER A 61 18.25 1.07 14.14
C SER A 61 17.25 0.68 13.06
N LYS A 62 17.68 0.69 11.80
CA LYS A 62 16.86 0.28 10.65
C LYS A 62 16.61 -1.22 10.60
N LYS A 63 17.62 -2.01 10.98
CA LYS A 63 17.43 -3.46 11.15
C LYS A 63 16.42 -3.77 12.24
N GLU A 64 16.48 -3.06 13.37
CA GLU A 64 15.51 -3.23 14.44
C GLU A 64 14.11 -2.78 14.01
N ARG A 65 13.99 -1.66 13.29
CA ARG A 65 12.73 -1.22 12.70
C ARG A 65 12.12 -2.28 11.80
N ALA A 66 12.92 -2.92 10.94
CA ALA A 66 12.43 -4.01 10.09
C ALA A 66 11.83 -5.15 10.93
N ARG A 67 12.52 -5.51 12.03
CA ARG A 67 12.06 -6.56 12.93
C ARG A 67 10.78 -6.20 13.67
N VAL A 68 10.66 -4.97 14.14
CA VAL A 68 9.42 -4.46 14.76
C VAL A 68 8.25 -4.53 13.78
N LEU A 69 8.45 -4.15 12.51
CA LEU A 69 7.42 -4.30 11.49
C LEU A 69 7.06 -5.78 11.23
N MET A 70 8.06 -6.65 11.16
CA MET A 70 7.82 -8.09 10.98
C MET A 70 7.02 -8.68 12.13
N ASP A 71 7.30 -8.27 13.37
CA ASP A 71 6.53 -8.69 14.56
C ASP A 71 5.10 -8.17 14.48
N LYS A 72 4.92 -6.88 14.16
CA LYS A 72 3.60 -6.25 14.02
C LYS A 72 2.72 -6.96 12.97
N PHE A 73 3.30 -7.38 11.84
CA PHE A 73 2.56 -8.05 10.78
C PHE A 73 2.61 -9.59 10.83
N GLY A 74 3.14 -10.15 11.93
CA GLY A 74 3.13 -11.60 12.20
C GLY A 74 3.96 -12.42 11.21
N ILE A 75 5.07 -11.88 10.72
CA ILE A 75 5.97 -12.55 9.77
C ILE A 75 7.41 -12.71 10.31
N ARG A 76 7.63 -12.47 11.60
CA ARG A 76 8.96 -12.53 12.22
C ARG A 76 9.61 -13.90 12.05
N THR A 77 8.84 -14.98 12.16
CA THR A 77 9.33 -16.35 12.01
C THR A 77 9.74 -16.72 10.59
N LEU A 78 9.40 -15.85 9.63
CA LEU A 78 9.70 -16.05 8.21
C LEU A 78 10.97 -15.32 7.76
N GLU A 79 11.70 -14.68 8.68
CA GLU A 79 12.82 -13.76 8.40
C GLU A 79 13.82 -14.30 7.37
N LYS A 80 14.12 -15.60 7.42
CA LYS A 80 15.13 -16.27 6.58
C LYS A 80 14.55 -17.04 5.38
N LYS A 81 13.24 -17.02 5.19
CA LYS A 81 12.59 -17.65 4.04
C LYS A 81 12.73 -16.77 2.80
N ILE A 82 12.78 -17.41 1.63
CA ILE A 82 12.71 -16.74 0.32
C ILE A 82 11.25 -16.66 -0.16
N PRO A 83 10.90 -15.75 -1.09
CA PRO A 83 9.52 -15.58 -1.57
C PRO A 83 8.83 -16.86 -2.06
N ALA A 84 9.56 -17.79 -2.64
CA ALA A 84 9.04 -19.08 -3.12
C ALA A 84 8.49 -19.98 -2.00
N GLU A 85 8.93 -19.78 -0.75
CA GLU A 85 8.51 -20.55 0.42
C GLU A 85 7.31 -19.93 1.15
N LEU A 86 6.78 -18.81 0.65
CA LEU A 86 5.72 -18.04 1.28
C LEU A 86 4.38 -18.23 0.58
N SER A 87 3.30 -18.25 1.35
CA SER A 87 1.94 -18.08 0.83
C SER A 87 1.73 -16.67 0.24
N GLY A 88 0.70 -16.48 -0.58
CA GLY A 88 0.36 -15.18 -1.16
C GLY A 88 0.16 -14.10 -0.09
N GLY A 89 -0.59 -14.41 0.97
CA GLY A 89 -0.81 -13.48 2.08
C GLY A 89 0.45 -13.13 2.86
N GLU A 90 1.40 -14.08 3.02
CA GLU A 90 2.70 -13.80 3.63
C GLU A 90 3.55 -12.90 2.73
N ARG A 91 3.60 -13.17 1.41
CA ARG A 91 4.28 -12.29 0.44
C ARG A 91 3.74 -10.87 0.47
N GLN A 92 2.42 -10.71 0.55
CA GLN A 92 1.81 -9.39 0.62
C GLN A 92 2.17 -8.66 1.92
N ARG A 93 2.20 -9.33 3.06
CA ARG A 93 2.65 -8.72 4.32
C ARG A 93 4.14 -8.32 4.29
N VAL A 94 4.99 -9.08 3.61
CA VAL A 94 6.38 -8.67 3.34
C VAL A 94 6.42 -7.39 2.50
N ALA A 95 5.62 -7.31 1.43
CA ALA A 95 5.53 -6.12 0.59
C ALA A 95 5.02 -4.90 1.37
N ILE A 96 4.05 -5.08 2.28
CA ILE A 96 3.57 -4.02 3.19
C ILE A 96 4.68 -3.56 4.14
N CYS A 97 5.42 -4.48 4.77
CA CYS A 97 6.55 -4.11 5.63
C CYS A 97 7.62 -3.34 4.85
N ARG A 98 7.93 -3.75 3.61
CA ARG A 98 8.85 -3.03 2.72
C ARG A 98 8.35 -1.63 2.38
N ALA A 99 7.05 -1.48 2.12
CA ALA A 99 6.45 -0.17 1.85
C ALA A 99 6.54 0.77 3.07
N LEU A 100 6.45 0.23 4.29
CA LEU A 100 6.48 0.99 5.55
C LEU A 100 7.87 1.30 6.09
N ILE A 101 8.92 0.67 5.56
CA ILE A 101 10.24 0.68 6.22
C ILE A 101 10.85 2.10 6.33
N ASN A 102 10.57 2.97 5.35
CA ASN A 102 10.99 4.38 5.34
C ASN A 102 10.03 5.34 6.05
N ASP A 103 9.00 4.82 6.73
CA ASP A 103 7.98 5.64 7.40
C ASP A 103 7.22 6.61 6.47
N PRO A 104 6.74 6.16 5.31
CA PRO A 104 6.12 7.04 4.33
C PRO A 104 4.88 7.74 4.90
N GLU A 105 4.55 8.90 4.35
CA GLU A 105 3.28 9.60 4.67
C GLU A 105 2.10 9.04 3.86
N ILE A 106 2.39 8.59 2.63
CA ILE A 106 1.39 8.06 1.69
C ILE A 106 1.81 6.66 1.24
N ILE A 107 0.85 5.75 1.22
CA ILE A 107 0.97 4.41 0.66
C ILE A 107 0.02 4.28 -0.52
N PHE A 108 0.56 3.94 -1.68
CA PHE A 108 -0.22 3.54 -2.85
C PHE A 108 -0.37 2.03 -2.84
N ALA A 109 -1.62 1.55 -2.87
CA ALA A 109 -1.96 0.15 -2.90
C ALA A 109 -2.74 -0.16 -4.19
N ASP A 110 -2.12 -0.92 -5.08
CA ASP A 110 -2.69 -1.31 -6.37
C ASP A 110 -3.16 -2.76 -6.28
N GLU A 111 -4.48 -2.96 -6.28
CA GLU A 111 -5.15 -4.26 -6.10
C GLU A 111 -4.52 -5.13 -5.00
N PRO A 112 -4.37 -4.63 -3.76
CA PRO A 112 -3.53 -5.26 -2.74
C PRO A 112 -4.01 -6.65 -2.31
N THR A 113 -5.21 -7.06 -2.71
CA THR A 113 -5.81 -8.36 -2.39
C THR A 113 -6.13 -9.20 -3.63
N GLY A 114 -5.85 -8.70 -4.84
CA GLY A 114 -6.28 -9.30 -6.11
C GLY A 114 -5.78 -10.74 -6.34
N ASN A 115 -4.61 -11.09 -5.81
CA ASN A 115 -4.02 -12.44 -5.94
C ASN A 115 -4.17 -13.30 -4.67
N LEU A 116 -5.12 -12.96 -3.79
CA LEU A 116 -5.28 -13.62 -2.50
C LEU A 116 -6.64 -14.32 -2.38
N ASP A 117 -6.67 -15.41 -1.64
CA ASP A 117 -7.92 -15.97 -1.15
C ASP A 117 -8.62 -15.02 -0.14
N SER A 118 -9.92 -15.19 0.06
CA SER A 118 -10.73 -14.30 0.90
C SER A 118 -10.20 -14.16 2.33
N LYS A 119 -9.63 -15.22 2.91
CA LYS A 119 -9.08 -15.18 4.28
C LYS A 119 -7.78 -14.36 4.33
N SER A 120 -6.88 -14.60 3.39
CA SER A 120 -5.64 -13.84 3.26
C SER A 120 -5.89 -12.39 2.89
N GLY A 121 -6.86 -12.13 2.00
CA GLY A 121 -7.31 -10.78 1.64
C GLY A 121 -7.83 -10.01 2.84
N LYS A 122 -8.64 -10.65 3.70
CA LYS A 122 -9.12 -10.04 4.94
C LYS A 122 -7.98 -9.62 5.87
N ILE A 123 -6.97 -10.46 6.05
CA ILE A 123 -5.79 -10.13 6.87
C ILE A 123 -5.04 -8.91 6.31
N VAL A 124 -4.90 -8.84 4.99
CA VAL A 124 -4.20 -7.72 4.32
C VAL A 124 -4.98 -6.42 4.44
N ILE A 125 -6.30 -6.43 4.23
CA ILE A 125 -7.10 -5.21 4.36
C ILE A 125 -7.16 -4.72 5.82
N ASP A 126 -7.25 -5.63 6.79
CA ASP A 126 -7.18 -5.28 8.20
C ASP A 126 -5.81 -4.67 8.57
N ALA A 127 -4.72 -5.16 7.97
CA ALA A 127 -3.40 -4.57 8.12
C ALA A 127 -3.32 -3.14 7.53
N LEU A 128 -3.87 -2.92 6.34
CA LEU A 128 -3.93 -1.58 5.73
C LEU A 128 -4.79 -0.62 6.57
N LYS A 129 -5.91 -1.10 7.09
CA LYS A 129 -6.76 -0.33 8.00
C LYS A 129 -6.00 0.07 9.28
N ASP A 130 -5.29 -0.85 9.91
CA ASP A 130 -4.46 -0.58 11.09
C ASP A 130 -3.37 0.48 10.81
N ILE A 131 -2.75 0.42 9.63
CA ILE A 131 -1.77 1.40 9.19
C ILE A 131 -2.41 2.81 9.08
N ASN A 132 -3.61 2.90 8.53
CA ASN A 132 -4.31 4.18 8.41
C ASN A 132 -4.77 4.71 9.77
N GLU A 133 -5.49 3.89 10.56
CA GLU A 133 -6.14 4.31 11.80
C GLU A 133 -5.15 4.52 12.96
N HIS A 134 -4.14 3.67 13.10
CA HIS A 134 -3.24 3.67 14.25
C HIS A 134 -1.84 4.20 13.96
N MET A 135 -1.39 4.16 12.70
CA MET A 135 -0.10 4.73 12.31
C MET A 135 -0.25 6.10 11.61
N GLY A 136 -1.49 6.56 11.36
CA GLY A 136 -1.79 7.87 10.80
C GLY A 136 -1.34 8.05 9.34
N LYS A 137 -1.17 6.94 8.59
CA LYS A 137 -0.72 7.01 7.19
C LYS A 137 -1.91 7.21 6.24
N THR A 138 -1.73 8.00 5.21
CA THR A 138 -2.69 8.08 4.11
C THR A 138 -2.52 6.90 3.17
N ILE A 139 -3.61 6.21 2.84
CA ILE A 139 -3.60 5.11 1.87
C ILE A 139 -4.47 5.49 0.68
N ILE A 140 -3.88 5.43 -0.51
CA ILE A 140 -4.59 5.56 -1.79
C ILE A 140 -4.63 4.17 -2.40
N MET A 141 -5.82 3.56 -2.42
CA MET A 141 -6.02 2.21 -2.92
C MET A 141 -6.74 2.25 -4.27
N VAL A 142 -6.22 1.52 -5.23
CA VAL A 142 -6.92 1.20 -6.49
C VAL A 142 -7.46 -0.21 -6.37
N THR A 143 -8.74 -0.39 -6.62
CA THR A 143 -9.38 -1.72 -6.65
C THR A 143 -10.64 -1.71 -7.48
N HIS A 144 -10.97 -2.84 -8.07
CA HIS A 144 -12.26 -3.09 -8.72
C HIS A 144 -13.22 -3.88 -7.81
N ASP A 145 -12.79 -4.27 -6.62
CA ASP A 145 -13.61 -5.00 -5.65
C ASP A 145 -14.37 -4.02 -4.74
N PRO A 146 -15.72 -3.93 -4.86
CA PRO A 146 -16.54 -3.04 -4.05
C PRO A 146 -16.47 -3.36 -2.55
N GLN A 147 -16.20 -4.62 -2.19
CA GLN A 147 -16.03 -5.01 -0.80
C GLN A 147 -14.75 -4.39 -0.23
N MET A 148 -13.65 -4.45 -0.98
CA MET A 148 -12.40 -3.81 -0.56
C MET A 148 -12.54 -2.28 -0.51
N ALA A 149 -13.20 -1.67 -1.50
CA ALA A 149 -13.48 -0.25 -1.53
C ALA A 149 -14.29 0.22 -0.30
N SER A 150 -15.19 -0.59 0.23
CA SER A 150 -16.01 -0.26 1.41
C SER A 150 -15.23 -0.05 2.71
N TYR A 151 -13.98 -0.50 2.78
CA TYR A 151 -13.10 -0.25 3.92
C TYR A 151 -12.54 1.19 3.93
N CYS A 152 -12.51 1.86 2.77
CA CYS A 152 -11.99 3.22 2.65
C CYS A 152 -12.95 4.25 3.27
N SER A 153 -12.42 5.41 3.66
CA SER A 153 -13.22 6.55 4.13
C SER A 153 -13.84 7.36 2.99
N ARG A 154 -13.22 7.31 1.80
CA ARG A 154 -13.65 8.02 0.59
C ARG A 154 -13.44 7.13 -0.63
N LEU A 155 -14.39 7.16 -1.57
CA LEU A 155 -14.32 6.46 -2.84
C LEU A 155 -14.43 7.46 -3.98
N ILE A 156 -13.54 7.35 -4.96
CA ILE A 156 -13.64 8.03 -6.25
C ILE A 156 -13.91 6.98 -7.32
N LEU A 157 -15.10 7.03 -7.92
CA LEU A 157 -15.49 6.10 -8.98
C LEU A 157 -15.12 6.67 -10.34
N LEU A 158 -14.30 5.90 -11.08
CA LEU A 158 -13.79 6.30 -12.40
C LEU A 158 -14.36 5.41 -13.51
N LYS A 159 -14.75 6.03 -14.62
CA LYS A 159 -15.09 5.34 -15.88
C LYS A 159 -14.53 6.13 -17.06
N ASP A 160 -13.85 5.45 -17.97
CA ASP A 160 -13.29 6.05 -19.20
C ASP A 160 -12.46 7.33 -18.96
N GLY A 161 -11.74 7.37 -17.81
CA GLY A 161 -10.89 8.50 -17.42
C GLY A 161 -11.65 9.69 -16.83
N VAL A 162 -12.95 9.56 -16.57
CA VAL A 162 -13.79 10.60 -15.96
C VAL A 162 -14.19 10.18 -14.55
N ILE A 163 -14.20 11.14 -13.62
CA ILE A 163 -14.77 10.96 -12.28
C ILE A 163 -16.29 10.96 -12.42
N LEU A 164 -16.92 9.85 -12.07
CA LEU A 164 -18.38 9.72 -12.05
C LEU A 164 -18.96 10.08 -10.69
N GLU A 165 -18.34 9.59 -9.63
CA GLU A 165 -18.81 9.80 -8.27
C GLU A 165 -17.62 10.03 -7.34
N ASP A 166 -17.86 10.81 -6.30
CA ASP A 166 -16.96 11.08 -5.19
C ASP A 166 -17.77 10.92 -3.89
N LEU A 167 -17.58 9.78 -3.23
CA LEU A 167 -18.41 9.36 -2.11
C LEU A 167 -17.58 9.35 -0.82
N GLU A 168 -18.11 9.94 0.24
CA GLU A 168 -17.55 9.83 1.59
C GLU A 168 -18.35 8.83 2.42
N LYS A 169 -17.65 7.99 3.17
CA LYS A 169 -18.27 7.04 4.08
C LYS A 169 -18.86 7.75 5.30
N ASN A 170 -20.17 8.06 5.26
CA ASN A 170 -20.90 8.72 6.34
C ASN A 170 -21.61 7.75 7.31
N ARG A 171 -21.54 6.45 7.05
CA ARG A 171 -22.21 5.39 7.80
C ARG A 171 -21.26 4.22 8.07
N ASN A 172 -21.81 3.12 8.60
CA ASN A 172 -21.04 1.88 8.76
C ASN A 172 -20.63 1.28 7.41
N GLN A 173 -19.67 0.35 7.46
CA GLN A 173 -19.10 -0.28 6.28
C GLN A 173 -20.13 -0.98 5.39
N GLU A 174 -21.11 -1.68 5.98
CA GLU A 174 -22.15 -2.41 5.23
C GLU A 174 -23.03 -1.45 4.41
N SER A 175 -23.47 -0.34 5.02
CA SER A 175 -24.26 0.68 4.31
C SER A 175 -23.46 1.31 3.17
N PHE A 176 -22.17 1.56 3.37
CA PHE A 176 -21.29 2.11 2.34
C PHE A 176 -21.05 1.10 1.21
N TYR A 177 -20.88 -0.18 1.54
CA TYR A 177 -20.80 -1.25 0.55
C TYR A 177 -22.05 -1.32 -0.35
N GLN A 178 -23.25 -1.25 0.22
CA GLN A 178 -24.49 -1.27 -0.53
C GLN A 178 -24.64 -0.01 -1.43
N GLU A 179 -24.20 1.15 -0.96
CA GLU A 179 -24.16 2.39 -1.74
C GLU A 179 -23.21 2.25 -2.94
N ILE A 180 -22.00 1.71 -2.74
CA ILE A 180 -21.04 1.43 -3.81
C ILE A 180 -21.62 0.47 -4.85
N LEU A 181 -22.25 -0.63 -4.41
CA LEU A 181 -22.90 -1.59 -5.32
C LEU A 181 -24.02 -0.95 -6.12
N GLY A 182 -24.80 -0.03 -5.52
CA GLY A 182 -25.84 0.73 -6.21
C GLY A 182 -25.25 1.55 -7.35
N LYS A 183 -24.19 2.30 -7.09
CA LYS A 183 -23.51 3.15 -8.08
C LYS A 183 -22.82 2.35 -9.18
N MET A 184 -22.22 1.21 -8.86
CA MET A 184 -21.60 0.34 -9.87
C MET A 184 -22.60 -0.29 -10.84
N LYS A 185 -23.89 -0.43 -10.48
CA LYS A 185 -24.93 -0.91 -11.39
C LYS A 185 -25.37 0.14 -12.42
N GLU A 186 -25.08 1.40 -12.16
CA GLU A 186 -25.37 2.52 -13.07
C GLU A 186 -24.25 2.69 -14.13
N LEU A 187 -23.15 1.92 -14.02
CA LEU A 187 -22.01 1.90 -14.95
C LEU A 187 -22.27 1.03 -16.20
#